data_4ddf43167d6d5b2819933357a0567c8c
#
_entry.id   4ddf43167d6d5b2819933357a0567c8c
#
_cell.length_a   1.000
_cell.length_b   1.000
_cell.length_c   1.000
_cell.angle_alpha   90.00
_cell.angle_beta   90.00
_cell.angle_gamma   90.00
#
_symmetry.space_group_name_H-M   'P 1'
#
loop_
_entity.id
_entity.type
_entity.pdbx_description
1 polymer ?
#
loop_
_entity_poly.entity_id
_entity_poly.type
_entity_poly.pdbx_seq_one_letter_code
_entity_poly.pdbx_strand_id
1 'polypeptide(L)'
;KFLERILSDKFSLVEDIKSVKVGNEKTLTLSIGIGTGANDYARNYEIAKAAMDLALGRGGDQAVIKDGDKIYYYGGKSQQMEKNTRVKVRVKAHALRQILEANDNVLIMGHSLPDIDSFGSALGIYIIAKKLRKEAHIVFGEVSTSVRPFMNRFINKEEYPDDMFISKDNAESYIKPSTVVIVVDVNRAQRTECPILLDKCKTVIVFDHHRRSSDTITGAVLSYVDPYASSACEMVTEMIQYVDDGIKLRAFEADALYAGISIDTDGFNSKSGPRTFEAAAFLRRHGADVTRVRKMLRNDMNEYKAIASAVSKSEVYKNCLLYTSDAADDLIGVDL
;
A
#
# COMPACT_ATOMS: atom_id res chain seq x y z
N LYS A 1 -27.84 -14.86 24.49
CA LYS A 1 -27.30 -14.38 25.79
C LYS A 1 -25.98 -13.60 25.68
N PHE A 2 -24.90 -14.13 25.04
CA PHE A 2 -23.61 -13.42 24.96
C PHE A 2 -23.70 -12.22 23.99
N LEU A 3 -24.21 -12.42 22.79
CA LEU A 3 -24.40 -11.37 21.80
C LEU A 3 -25.38 -10.30 22.28
N GLU A 4 -26.48 -10.66 22.92
CA GLU A 4 -27.45 -9.73 23.52
C GLU A 4 -26.79 -8.83 24.58
N ARG A 5 -25.88 -9.38 25.39
CA ARG A 5 -25.14 -8.62 26.41
C ARG A 5 -24.21 -7.59 25.76
N ILE A 6 -23.44 -8.01 24.72
CA ILE A 6 -22.54 -7.12 24.00
C ILE A 6 -23.32 -6.04 23.26
N LEU A 7 -24.48 -6.38 22.67
CA LEU A 7 -25.35 -5.41 22.02
C LEU A 7 -25.93 -4.38 22.99
N SER A 8 -26.36 -4.83 24.19
CA SER A 8 -26.86 -3.93 25.24
C SER A 8 -25.78 -2.97 25.75
N ASP A 9 -24.55 -3.42 25.78
CA ASP A 9 -23.36 -2.70 26.19
C ASP A 9 -22.78 -1.81 25.04
N LYS A 10 -23.38 -1.86 23.84
CA LYS A 10 -22.95 -1.10 22.67
C LYS A 10 -21.47 -1.25 22.33
N PHE A 11 -20.90 -2.44 22.60
CA PHE A 11 -19.48 -2.74 22.37
C PHE A 11 -18.53 -1.80 23.12
N SER A 12 -18.78 -1.53 24.39
CA SER A 12 -17.88 -0.69 25.24
C SER A 12 -16.44 -1.17 25.16
N LEU A 13 -16.20 -2.46 24.94
CA LEU A 13 -14.88 -3.07 24.74
C LEU A 13 -14.02 -2.31 23.71
N VAL A 14 -14.63 -1.75 22.67
CA VAL A 14 -13.91 -0.96 21.63
C VAL A 14 -13.35 0.34 22.22
N GLU A 15 -14.02 0.94 23.18
CA GLU A 15 -13.53 2.12 23.90
C GLU A 15 -12.60 1.74 25.06
N ASP A 16 -12.90 0.67 25.79
CA ASP A 16 -12.14 0.24 26.96
C ASP A 16 -10.70 -0.15 26.59
N ILE A 17 -10.50 -0.79 25.40
CA ILE A 17 -9.18 -1.17 24.92
C ILE A 17 -8.24 0.02 24.75
N LYS A 18 -8.79 1.21 24.48
CA LYS A 18 -8.00 2.45 24.32
C LYS A 18 -7.34 2.90 25.61
N SER A 19 -7.88 2.49 26.75
CA SER A 19 -7.34 2.80 28.07
C SER A 19 -6.11 1.93 28.42
N VAL A 20 -5.91 0.83 27.70
CA VAL A 20 -4.81 -0.11 27.94
C VAL A 20 -3.50 0.49 27.45
N LYS A 21 -2.59 0.77 28.36
CA LYS A 21 -1.24 1.27 28.04
C LYS A 21 -0.29 0.10 27.82
N VAL A 22 0.23 -0.03 26.62
CA VAL A 22 1.23 -1.04 26.23
C VAL A 22 2.57 -0.35 26.00
N GLY A 23 3.26 0.01 27.06
CA GLY A 23 4.68 0.40 27.04
C GLY A 23 5.18 1.48 26.07
N ASN A 24 4.31 1.99 25.18
CA ASN A 24 4.58 3.06 24.24
C ASN A 24 3.36 3.98 24.13
N GLU A 25 3.53 5.20 23.66
CA GLU A 25 2.47 6.24 23.57
C GLU A 25 1.31 5.93 22.61
N LYS A 26 1.21 4.69 22.08
CA LYS A 26 0.19 4.33 21.11
C LYS A 26 -1.05 3.76 21.78
N THR A 27 -2.18 4.36 21.48
CA THR A 27 -3.50 3.84 21.86
C THR A 27 -3.78 2.56 21.09
N LEU A 28 -4.15 1.49 21.79
CA LEU A 28 -4.65 0.27 21.17
C LEU A 28 -6.02 0.53 20.55
N THR A 29 -6.29 -0.07 19.39
CA THR A 29 -7.59 -0.05 18.74
C THR A 29 -8.06 -1.47 18.45
N LEU A 30 -9.37 -1.68 18.47
CA LEU A 30 -9.98 -2.99 18.23
C LEU A 30 -11.03 -2.86 17.12
N SER A 31 -10.90 -3.69 16.10
CA SER A 31 -11.91 -3.84 15.06
C SER A 31 -12.56 -5.21 15.19
N ILE A 32 -13.88 -5.27 15.14
CA ILE A 32 -14.67 -6.49 15.34
C ILE A 32 -15.63 -6.64 14.16
N GLY A 33 -15.61 -7.80 13.48
CA GLY A 33 -16.60 -8.18 12.50
C GLY A 33 -17.44 -9.37 13.03
N ILE A 34 -18.75 -9.24 13.00
CA ILE A 34 -19.68 -10.29 13.42
C ILE A 34 -20.63 -10.63 12.28
N GLY A 35 -20.72 -11.90 11.92
CA GLY A 35 -21.67 -12.43 10.96
C GLY A 35 -22.72 -13.29 11.65
N THR A 36 -24.00 -13.03 11.36
CA THR A 36 -25.14 -13.78 11.87
C THR A 36 -26.19 -13.98 10.76
N GLY A 37 -27.21 -14.81 11.03
CA GLY A 37 -28.34 -14.99 10.14
C GLY A 37 -28.20 -16.12 9.11
N ALA A 38 -27.04 -16.79 9.02
CA ALA A 38 -26.90 -18.00 8.20
C ALA A 38 -27.09 -19.27 9.05
N ASN A 39 -27.47 -20.38 8.37
CA ASN A 39 -27.75 -21.66 9.03
C ASN A 39 -26.48 -22.49 9.34
N ASP A 40 -25.31 -22.06 8.83
CA ASP A 40 -24.05 -22.76 9.04
C ASP A 40 -22.93 -21.80 9.45
N TYR A 41 -21.89 -22.36 10.09
CA TYR A 41 -20.76 -21.58 10.58
C TYR A 41 -19.87 -21.03 9.46
N ALA A 42 -19.71 -21.74 8.35
CA ALA A 42 -18.88 -21.32 7.25
C ALA A 42 -19.44 -20.04 6.60
N ARG A 43 -20.75 -20.01 6.38
CA ARG A 43 -21.43 -18.86 5.82
C ARG A 43 -21.48 -17.67 6.80
N ASN A 44 -21.65 -17.92 8.10
CA ASN A 44 -21.54 -16.87 9.11
C ASN A 44 -20.12 -16.32 9.20
N TYR A 45 -19.08 -17.13 8.97
CA TYR A 45 -17.69 -16.66 8.89
C TYR A 45 -17.47 -15.74 7.70
N GLU A 46 -17.98 -16.06 6.51
CA GLU A 46 -17.87 -15.17 5.34
C GLU A 46 -18.62 -13.84 5.57
N ILE A 47 -19.77 -13.89 6.22
CA ILE A 47 -20.52 -12.68 6.61
C ILE A 47 -19.71 -11.87 7.63
N ALA A 48 -19.06 -12.50 8.60
CA ALA A 48 -18.21 -11.83 9.59
C ALA A 48 -16.97 -11.20 8.95
N LYS A 49 -16.36 -11.87 7.96
CA LYS A 49 -15.25 -11.34 7.18
C LYS A 49 -15.66 -10.10 6.42
N ALA A 50 -16.79 -10.13 5.73
CA ALA A 50 -17.34 -8.94 5.06
C ALA A 50 -17.66 -7.81 6.05
N ALA A 51 -18.16 -8.12 7.25
CA ALA A 51 -18.35 -7.13 8.32
C ALA A 51 -17.01 -6.54 8.81
N MET A 52 -15.96 -7.34 8.91
CA MET A 52 -14.62 -6.87 9.25
C MET A 52 -14.06 -5.93 8.18
N ASP A 53 -14.23 -6.28 6.89
CA ASP A 53 -13.81 -5.42 5.78
C ASP A 53 -14.52 -4.07 5.80
N LEU A 54 -15.81 -4.06 6.15
CA LEU A 54 -16.56 -2.81 6.36
C LEU A 54 -16.03 -2.01 7.55
N ALA A 55 -15.65 -2.68 8.66
CA ALA A 55 -15.06 -2.00 9.81
C ALA A 55 -13.72 -1.36 9.44
N LEU A 56 -12.85 -2.11 8.75
CA LEU A 56 -11.52 -1.65 8.33
C LEU A 56 -11.61 -0.57 7.27
N GLY A 57 -12.51 -0.72 6.27
CA GLY A 57 -12.73 0.28 5.23
C GLY A 57 -13.24 1.63 5.75
N ARG A 58 -13.82 1.65 6.97
CA ARG A 58 -14.24 2.87 7.69
C ARG A 58 -13.18 3.41 8.65
N GLY A 59 -11.97 2.85 8.62
CA GLY A 59 -10.85 3.27 9.46
C GLY A 59 -10.63 2.43 10.71
N GLY A 60 -11.31 1.29 10.85
CA GLY A 60 -11.20 0.41 12.02
C GLY A 60 -11.78 1.00 13.31
N ASP A 61 -11.30 0.53 14.46
CA ASP A 61 -11.68 1.00 15.80
C ASP A 61 -13.21 0.98 16.03
N GLN A 62 -13.85 -0.06 15.55
CA GLN A 62 -15.30 -0.23 15.62
C GLN A 62 -15.72 -1.69 15.53
N ALA A 63 -16.92 -1.99 15.98
CA ALA A 63 -17.58 -3.25 15.75
C ALA A 63 -18.64 -3.11 14.64
N VAL A 64 -18.62 -4.03 13.68
CA VAL A 64 -19.63 -4.13 12.63
C VAL A 64 -20.31 -5.49 12.73
N ILE A 65 -21.63 -5.49 12.77
CA ILE A 65 -22.45 -6.70 12.72
C ILE A 65 -23.19 -6.73 11.41
N LYS A 66 -23.09 -7.83 10.70
CA LYS A 66 -23.91 -8.09 9.52
C LYS A 66 -24.83 -9.26 9.80
N ASP A 67 -26.15 -9.00 9.76
CA ASP A 67 -27.23 -9.96 10.00
C ASP A 67 -28.13 -10.01 8.76
N GLY A 68 -27.85 -10.94 7.87
CA GLY A 68 -28.44 -10.94 6.53
C GLY A 68 -28.12 -9.63 5.78
N ASP A 69 -29.15 -8.91 5.40
CA ASP A 69 -29.03 -7.61 4.71
C ASP A 69 -28.87 -6.41 5.67
N LYS A 70 -28.99 -6.63 6.96
CA LYS A 70 -28.89 -5.56 7.97
C LYS A 70 -27.46 -5.43 8.45
N ILE A 71 -26.98 -4.18 8.55
CA ILE A 71 -25.64 -3.86 9.04
C ILE A 71 -25.76 -2.88 10.18
N TYR A 72 -25.12 -3.22 11.30
CA TYR A 72 -25.09 -2.37 12.50
C TYR A 72 -23.64 -1.97 12.80
N TYR A 73 -23.44 -0.70 13.16
CA TYR A 73 -22.13 -0.12 13.49
C TYR A 73 -22.11 0.33 14.93
N TYR A 74 -21.05 -0.02 15.67
CA TYR A 74 -20.82 0.38 17.06
C TYR A 74 -19.40 0.89 17.20
N GLY A 75 -19.21 2.04 17.87
CA GLY A 75 -17.93 2.74 17.93
C GLY A 75 -17.62 3.47 16.62
N GLY A 76 -16.35 3.87 16.45
CA GLY A 76 -15.87 4.54 15.24
C GLY A 76 -16.33 6.00 15.11
N LYS A 77 -15.40 6.93 15.28
CA LYS A 77 -15.63 8.38 15.04
C LYS A 77 -15.19 8.70 13.61
N SER A 78 -15.87 8.13 12.59
CA SER A 78 -15.44 8.24 11.18
C SER A 78 -15.19 9.68 10.71
N GLN A 79 -16.03 10.65 11.07
CA GLN A 79 -15.82 12.05 10.69
C GLN A 79 -14.63 12.71 11.40
N GLN A 80 -14.33 12.32 12.63
CA GLN A 80 -13.23 12.90 13.41
C GLN A 80 -11.89 12.28 12.99
N MET A 81 -11.88 10.99 12.61
CA MET A 81 -10.72 10.32 12.05
C MET A 81 -10.37 10.87 10.66
N GLU A 82 -11.35 11.12 9.80
CA GLU A 82 -11.12 11.67 8.46
C GLU A 82 -10.49 13.07 8.51
N LYS A 83 -10.99 13.95 9.39
CA LYS A 83 -10.36 15.27 9.62
C LYS A 83 -8.94 15.13 10.17
N ASN A 84 -8.71 14.24 11.13
CA ASN A 84 -7.38 14.01 11.70
C ASN A 84 -6.42 13.41 10.67
N THR A 85 -6.90 12.56 9.77
CA THR A 85 -6.06 11.96 8.72
C THR A 85 -5.61 13.01 7.71
N ARG A 86 -6.50 13.86 7.21
CA ARG A 86 -6.14 14.96 6.28
C ARG A 86 -5.15 15.94 6.89
N VAL A 87 -5.33 16.29 8.19
CA VAL A 87 -4.35 17.12 8.92
C VAL A 87 -3.01 16.41 9.02
N LYS A 88 -3.02 15.11 9.35
CA LYS A 88 -1.81 14.29 9.45
C LYS A 88 -1.06 14.22 8.12
N VAL A 89 -1.77 13.97 7.01
CA VAL A 89 -1.18 13.94 5.65
C VAL A 89 -0.55 15.30 5.33
N ARG A 90 -1.25 16.40 5.57
CA ARG A 90 -0.72 17.77 5.33
C ARG A 90 0.55 18.04 6.12
N VAL A 91 0.57 17.69 7.41
CA VAL A 91 1.77 17.84 8.26
C VAL A 91 2.93 17.00 7.74
N LYS A 92 2.66 15.74 7.34
CA LYS A 92 3.67 14.85 6.76
C LYS A 92 4.17 15.35 5.40
N ALA A 93 3.29 15.87 4.54
CA ALA A 93 3.64 16.46 3.26
C ALA A 93 4.56 17.69 3.44
N HIS A 94 4.23 18.55 4.39
CA HIS A 94 5.06 19.71 4.72
C HIS A 94 6.45 19.29 5.25
N ALA A 95 6.50 18.29 6.15
CA ALA A 95 7.75 17.75 6.65
C ALA A 95 8.60 17.11 5.52
N LEU A 96 7.98 16.34 4.62
CA LEU A 96 8.66 15.81 3.43
C LEU A 96 9.26 16.93 2.60
N ARG A 97 8.48 17.97 2.30
CA ARG A 97 8.93 19.12 1.54
C ARG A 97 10.16 19.78 2.19
N GLN A 98 10.11 20.06 3.49
CA GLN A 98 11.24 20.67 4.22
C GLN A 98 12.49 19.80 4.16
N ILE A 99 12.37 18.49 4.34
CA ILE A 99 13.51 17.57 4.26
C ILE A 99 14.09 17.58 2.84
N LEU A 100 13.24 17.53 1.81
CA LEU A 100 13.69 17.56 0.42
C LEU A 100 14.32 18.91 0.06
N GLU A 101 13.79 20.04 0.53
CA GLU A 101 14.37 21.37 0.29
C GLU A 101 15.77 21.50 0.88
N ALA A 102 16.02 20.86 2.03
CA ALA A 102 17.33 20.87 2.72
C ALA A 102 18.37 19.89 2.13
N ASN A 103 17.99 19.04 1.19
CA ASN A 103 18.82 18.00 0.60
C ASN A 103 18.72 18.04 -0.93
N ASP A 104 19.78 17.65 -1.65
CA ASP A 104 19.84 17.82 -3.10
C ASP A 104 19.68 16.53 -3.89
N ASN A 105 19.92 15.38 -3.23
CA ASN A 105 19.89 14.06 -3.86
C ASN A 105 18.92 13.11 -3.16
N VAL A 106 18.12 12.39 -3.93
CA VAL A 106 17.07 11.51 -3.43
C VAL A 106 17.20 10.12 -4.07
N LEU A 107 17.39 9.10 -3.24
CA LEU A 107 17.33 7.70 -3.66
C LEU A 107 16.03 7.09 -3.15
N ILE A 108 15.25 6.53 -4.05
CA ILE A 108 13.92 6.00 -3.75
C ILE A 108 13.97 4.49 -3.98
N MET A 109 13.49 3.71 -3.03
CA MET A 109 13.41 2.25 -3.16
C MET A 109 12.14 1.70 -2.51
N GLY A 110 11.66 0.60 -3.06
CA GLY A 110 10.59 -0.20 -2.46
C GLY A 110 11.12 -1.49 -1.85
N HIS A 111 10.29 -2.53 -1.88
CA HIS A 111 10.69 -3.87 -1.46
C HIS A 111 11.40 -4.65 -2.58
N SER A 112 12.18 -5.68 -2.20
CA SER A 112 13.09 -6.45 -3.08
C SER A 112 12.40 -7.24 -4.22
N LEU A 113 11.11 -7.44 -4.15
CA LEU A 113 10.29 -8.03 -5.21
C LEU A 113 9.21 -7.02 -5.59
N PRO A 114 9.56 -5.97 -6.35
CA PRO A 114 8.66 -4.85 -6.58
C PRO A 114 7.39 -5.25 -7.31
N ASP A 115 6.27 -4.86 -6.76
CA ASP A 115 4.96 -4.90 -7.40
C ASP A 115 4.55 -3.52 -7.92
N ILE A 116 3.31 -3.40 -8.36
CA ILE A 116 2.80 -2.15 -8.92
C ILE A 116 2.57 -1.07 -7.87
N ASP A 117 2.27 -1.43 -6.62
CA ASP A 117 2.12 -0.43 -5.56
C ASP A 117 3.47 0.16 -5.18
N SER A 118 4.46 -0.70 -5.01
CA SER A 118 5.86 -0.29 -4.80
C SER A 118 6.39 0.58 -5.93
N PHE A 119 6.17 0.19 -7.20
CA PHE A 119 6.59 0.97 -8.37
C PHE A 119 5.87 2.32 -8.45
N GLY A 120 4.54 2.32 -8.35
CA GLY A 120 3.73 3.53 -8.49
C GLY A 120 4.00 4.54 -7.38
N SER A 121 4.16 4.07 -6.13
CA SER A 121 4.50 4.93 -5.01
C SER A 121 5.90 5.52 -5.12
N ALA A 122 6.90 4.74 -5.57
CA ALA A 122 8.25 5.23 -5.86
C ALA A 122 8.23 6.30 -6.97
N LEU A 123 7.48 6.07 -8.03
CA LEU A 123 7.29 7.05 -9.11
C LEU A 123 6.65 8.35 -8.59
N GLY A 124 5.63 8.25 -7.75
CA GLY A 124 4.98 9.44 -7.16
C GLY A 124 5.95 10.28 -6.32
N ILE A 125 6.81 9.64 -5.53
CA ILE A 125 7.87 10.32 -4.76
C ILE A 125 8.91 10.94 -5.71
N TYR A 126 9.29 10.24 -6.79
CA TYR A 126 10.18 10.77 -7.81
C TYR A 126 9.62 12.07 -8.41
N ILE A 127 8.34 12.09 -8.76
CA ILE A 127 7.66 13.28 -9.31
C ILE A 127 7.71 14.45 -8.31
N ILE A 128 7.46 14.18 -7.02
CA ILE A 128 7.57 15.18 -5.96
C ILE A 128 9.00 15.75 -5.93
N ALA A 129 10.03 14.89 -5.92
CA ALA A 129 11.43 15.31 -5.87
C ALA A 129 11.82 16.16 -7.09
N LYS A 130 11.42 15.73 -8.30
CA LYS A 130 11.68 16.49 -9.54
C LYS A 130 10.96 17.82 -9.56
N LYS A 131 9.73 17.90 -9.02
CA LYS A 131 9.01 19.18 -8.88
C LYS A 131 9.77 20.16 -7.97
N LEU A 132 10.39 19.65 -6.93
CA LEU A 132 11.25 20.42 -6.03
C LEU A 132 12.68 20.62 -6.58
N ARG A 133 12.91 20.27 -7.85
CA ARG A 133 14.19 20.40 -8.58
C ARG A 133 15.35 19.64 -7.93
N LYS A 134 15.04 18.47 -7.34
CA LYS A 134 16.03 17.58 -6.75
C LYS A 134 16.54 16.58 -7.78
N GLU A 135 17.79 16.17 -7.64
CA GLU A 135 18.29 14.99 -8.31
C GLU A 135 17.65 13.77 -7.66
N ALA A 136 17.03 12.91 -8.44
CA ALA A 136 16.27 11.79 -7.89
C ALA A 136 16.40 10.56 -8.78
N HIS A 137 16.57 9.40 -8.15
CA HIS A 137 16.70 8.11 -8.80
C HIS A 137 15.86 7.07 -8.07
N ILE A 138 15.28 6.15 -8.83
CA ILE A 138 14.54 5.01 -8.31
C ILE A 138 15.41 3.78 -8.44
N VAL A 139 15.67 3.10 -7.32
CA VAL A 139 16.54 1.93 -7.24
C VAL A 139 15.72 0.67 -7.52
N PHE A 140 16.14 -0.11 -8.50
CA PHE A 140 15.53 -1.38 -8.87
C PHE A 140 16.57 -2.48 -9.05
N GLY A 141 16.22 -3.70 -8.61
CA GLY A 141 16.91 -4.94 -8.99
C GLY A 141 16.18 -5.61 -10.17
N GLU A 142 15.57 -6.73 -9.89
CA GLU A 142 14.75 -7.43 -10.87
C GLU A 142 13.38 -6.77 -11.03
N VAL A 143 12.95 -6.60 -12.28
CA VAL A 143 11.65 -6.02 -12.61
C VAL A 143 10.66 -7.14 -12.91
N SER A 144 9.62 -7.26 -12.09
CA SER A 144 8.56 -8.24 -12.27
C SER A 144 7.80 -8.04 -13.60
N THR A 145 7.15 -9.09 -14.08
CA THR A 145 6.33 -9.05 -15.31
C THR A 145 5.19 -8.06 -15.20
N SER A 146 4.62 -7.87 -14.00
CA SER A 146 3.55 -6.92 -13.74
C SER A 146 4.01 -5.45 -13.76
N VAL A 147 5.22 -5.16 -13.34
CA VAL A 147 5.79 -3.79 -13.32
C VAL A 147 6.31 -3.38 -14.69
N ARG A 148 6.86 -4.31 -15.45
CA ARG A 148 7.54 -4.05 -16.74
C ARG A 148 6.71 -3.24 -17.75
N PRO A 149 5.40 -3.50 -17.96
CA PRO A 149 4.59 -2.70 -18.90
C PRO A 149 4.47 -1.23 -18.49
N PHE A 150 4.48 -0.95 -17.20
CA PHE A 150 4.45 0.42 -16.68
C PHE A 150 5.82 1.08 -16.80
N MET A 151 6.89 0.43 -16.36
CA MET A 151 8.25 0.94 -16.41
C MET A 151 8.69 1.31 -17.84
N ASN A 152 8.31 0.50 -18.85
CA ASN A 152 8.63 0.76 -20.26
C ASN A 152 8.01 2.07 -20.79
N ARG A 153 7.09 2.70 -20.07
CA ARG A 153 6.54 4.01 -20.44
C ARG A 153 7.48 5.16 -20.14
N PHE A 154 8.50 4.93 -19.33
CA PHE A 154 9.44 5.94 -18.86
C PHE A 154 10.83 5.78 -19.48
N ILE A 155 11.20 4.55 -19.90
CA ILE A 155 12.51 4.26 -20.46
C ILE A 155 12.61 4.81 -21.89
N ASN A 156 13.75 5.45 -22.21
CA ASN A 156 14.05 6.04 -23.53
C ASN A 156 13.02 7.11 -23.95
N LYS A 157 12.56 7.91 -23.02
CA LYS A 157 11.68 9.07 -23.26
C LYS A 157 12.45 10.35 -22.98
N GLU A 158 12.40 11.29 -23.90
CA GLU A 158 13.08 12.61 -23.78
C GLU A 158 12.72 13.36 -22.49
N GLU A 159 11.54 13.09 -21.96
CA GLU A 159 11.04 13.76 -20.76
C GLU A 159 11.61 13.21 -19.45
N TYR A 160 12.27 12.04 -19.47
CA TYR A 160 12.86 11.40 -18.31
C TYR A 160 14.34 11.11 -18.56
N PRO A 161 15.20 11.40 -17.58
CA PRO A 161 16.62 11.12 -17.71
C PRO A 161 16.86 9.61 -17.73
N ASP A 162 17.91 9.18 -18.43
CA ASP A 162 18.25 7.75 -18.56
C ASP A 162 18.59 7.11 -17.20
N ASP A 163 19.04 7.90 -16.23
CA ASP A 163 19.37 7.49 -14.86
C ASP A 163 18.19 7.63 -13.88
N MET A 164 16.96 7.84 -14.39
CA MET A 164 15.75 7.79 -13.56
C MET A 164 15.66 6.48 -12.78
N PHE A 165 15.95 5.35 -13.46
CA PHE A 165 16.01 4.03 -12.86
C PHE A 165 17.47 3.56 -12.80
N ILE A 166 17.94 3.25 -11.60
CA ILE A 166 19.29 2.76 -11.38
C ILE A 166 19.26 1.35 -10.79
N SER A 167 20.27 0.54 -11.15
CA SER A 167 20.42 -0.78 -10.58
C SER A 167 20.79 -0.70 -9.10
N LYS A 168 20.27 -1.63 -8.29
CA LYS A 168 20.67 -1.79 -6.88
C LYS A 168 22.18 -1.94 -6.71
N ASP A 169 22.85 -2.59 -7.67
CA ASP A 169 24.30 -2.82 -7.62
C ASP A 169 25.10 -1.52 -7.80
N ASN A 170 24.53 -0.53 -8.48
CA ASN A 170 25.13 0.79 -8.70
C ASN A 170 24.64 1.86 -7.74
N ALA A 171 23.62 1.58 -6.92
CA ALA A 171 22.94 2.57 -6.08
C ALA A 171 23.90 3.29 -5.11
N GLU A 172 24.92 2.59 -4.61
CA GLU A 172 25.91 3.19 -3.71
C GLU A 172 26.72 4.31 -4.35
N SER A 173 26.99 4.23 -5.66
CA SER A 173 27.74 5.26 -6.38
C SER A 173 26.99 6.58 -6.52
N TYR A 174 25.69 6.57 -6.29
CA TYR A 174 24.83 7.77 -6.29
C TYR A 174 24.69 8.43 -4.91
N ILE A 175 25.32 7.86 -3.87
CA ILE A 175 25.27 8.46 -2.52
C ILE A 175 26.12 9.73 -2.48
N LYS A 176 25.51 10.83 -2.04
CA LYS A 176 26.14 12.13 -1.77
C LYS A 176 25.97 12.50 -0.28
N PRO A 177 26.72 13.42 0.26
CA PRO A 177 26.58 13.83 1.66
C PRO A 177 25.17 14.31 2.05
N SER A 178 24.43 14.87 1.08
CA SER A 178 23.04 15.34 1.22
C SER A 178 22.01 14.35 0.66
N THR A 179 22.32 13.04 0.62
CA THR A 179 21.38 12.05 0.11
C THR A 179 20.29 11.73 1.13
N VAL A 180 19.06 11.80 0.68
CA VAL A 180 17.86 11.28 1.37
C VAL A 180 17.47 9.94 0.75
N VAL A 181 17.34 8.91 1.57
CA VAL A 181 16.75 7.62 1.15
C VAL A 181 15.28 7.62 1.51
N ILE A 182 14.43 7.40 0.51
CA ILE A 182 12.98 7.28 0.70
C ILE A 182 12.57 5.85 0.41
N VAL A 183 12.04 5.20 1.42
CA VAL A 183 11.52 3.83 1.35
C VAL A 183 10.02 3.88 1.21
N VAL A 184 9.48 3.19 0.22
CA VAL A 184 8.05 3.11 -0.04
C VAL A 184 7.58 1.67 0.00
N ASP A 185 6.34 1.46 0.46
CA ASP A 185 5.64 0.18 0.44
C ASP A 185 6.35 -0.95 1.19
N VAL A 186 7.25 -0.62 2.09
CA VAL A 186 7.91 -1.55 3.00
C VAL A 186 8.44 -0.81 4.22
N ASN A 187 8.32 -1.42 5.39
CA ASN A 187 8.87 -0.86 6.63
C ASN A 187 9.93 -1.76 7.29
N ARG A 188 10.35 -2.85 6.62
CA ARG A 188 11.35 -3.80 7.11
C ARG A 188 12.65 -3.63 6.36
N ALA A 189 13.74 -3.36 7.08
CA ALA A 189 15.05 -3.06 6.48
C ALA A 189 15.53 -4.16 5.51
N GLN A 190 15.46 -5.43 5.94
CA GLN A 190 15.93 -6.57 5.16
C GLN A 190 15.09 -6.90 3.92
N ARG A 191 13.89 -6.32 3.82
CA ARG A 191 13.00 -6.51 2.67
C ARG A 191 13.05 -5.35 1.67
N THR A 192 13.84 -4.31 1.95
CA THR A 192 14.04 -3.21 1.00
C THR A 192 14.88 -3.67 -0.20
N GLU A 193 14.74 -3.01 -1.34
CA GLU A 193 15.47 -3.33 -2.56
C GLU A 193 16.99 -3.26 -2.36
N CYS A 194 17.47 -2.31 -1.56
CA CYS A 194 18.89 -2.09 -1.32
C CYS A 194 19.14 -1.71 0.15
N PRO A 195 19.18 -2.70 1.08
CA PRO A 195 19.32 -2.44 2.53
C PRO A 195 20.54 -1.62 2.92
N ILE A 196 21.64 -1.76 2.19
CA ILE A 196 22.91 -1.05 2.47
C ILE A 196 22.76 0.50 2.41
N LEU A 197 21.79 1.02 1.67
CA LEU A 197 21.50 2.44 1.62
C LEU A 197 21.01 2.97 2.97
N LEU A 198 20.32 2.13 3.76
CA LEU A 198 19.84 2.50 5.09
C LEU A 198 20.99 2.69 6.09
N ASP A 199 22.07 1.91 5.91
CA ASP A 199 23.24 2.00 6.77
C ASP A 199 24.17 3.17 6.39
N LYS A 200 24.23 3.49 5.09
CA LYS A 200 25.13 4.51 4.55
C LYS A 200 24.56 5.92 4.57
N CYS A 201 23.24 6.07 4.56
CA CYS A 201 22.58 7.36 4.50
C CYS A 201 21.98 7.75 5.86
N LYS A 202 22.25 9.00 6.27
CA LYS A 202 21.80 9.51 7.58
C LYS A 202 20.32 9.92 7.59
N THR A 203 19.79 10.32 6.43
CA THR A 203 18.41 10.81 6.30
C THR A 203 17.57 9.76 5.62
N VAL A 204 16.74 9.07 6.39
CA VAL A 204 15.83 8.02 5.90
C VAL A 204 14.40 8.45 6.13
N ILE A 205 13.56 8.25 5.12
CA ILE A 205 12.10 8.49 5.16
C ILE A 205 11.39 7.18 4.81
N VAL A 206 10.31 6.87 5.50
CA VAL A 206 9.51 5.64 5.25
C VAL A 206 8.05 6.00 5.03
N PHE A 207 7.48 5.55 3.90
CA PHE A 207 6.06 5.57 3.59
C PHE A 207 5.56 4.15 3.36
N ASP A 208 4.66 3.65 4.22
CA ASP A 208 4.20 2.28 4.14
C ASP A 208 2.81 2.10 4.73
N HIS A 209 2.03 1.19 4.18
CA HIS A 209 0.71 0.84 4.66
C HIS A 209 0.66 -0.51 5.39
N HIS A 210 1.77 -1.24 5.44
CA HIS A 210 1.86 -2.50 6.15
C HIS A 210 1.94 -2.32 7.66
N ARG A 211 1.49 -3.32 8.41
CA ARG A 211 1.62 -3.34 9.86
C ARG A 211 3.08 -3.41 10.27
N ARG A 212 3.42 -2.67 11.31
CA ARG A 212 4.77 -2.71 11.88
C ARG A 212 5.04 -4.05 12.55
N SER A 213 6.27 -4.54 12.42
CA SER A 213 6.81 -5.72 13.07
C SER A 213 8.05 -5.35 13.90
N SER A 214 8.64 -6.33 14.57
CA SER A 214 9.84 -6.12 15.42
C SER A 214 11.08 -5.68 14.62
N ASP A 215 11.13 -5.99 13.31
CA ASP A 215 12.21 -5.68 12.37
C ASP A 215 11.96 -4.41 11.54
N THR A 216 11.09 -3.52 12.03
CA THR A 216 10.78 -2.24 11.38
C THR A 216 12.01 -1.33 11.35
N ILE A 217 12.18 -0.59 10.22
CA ILE A 217 13.22 0.43 10.07
C ILE A 217 13.11 1.44 11.21
N THR A 218 14.18 1.54 12.00
CA THR A 218 14.33 2.47 13.13
C THR A 218 15.17 3.67 12.72
N GLY A 219 15.00 4.80 13.41
CA GLY A 219 15.81 6.00 13.16
C GLY A 219 15.43 6.80 11.92
N ALA A 220 14.32 6.48 11.23
CA ALA A 220 13.82 7.30 10.13
C ALA A 220 13.44 8.70 10.63
N VAL A 221 13.96 9.74 9.94
CA VAL A 221 13.68 11.15 10.25
C VAL A 221 12.19 11.47 10.05
N LEU A 222 11.59 10.83 9.04
CA LEU A 222 10.16 10.88 8.80
C LEU A 222 9.64 9.45 8.57
N SER A 223 8.73 9.01 9.42
CA SER A 223 8.03 7.74 9.25
C SER A 223 6.53 8.01 9.16
N TYR A 224 5.95 7.64 8.02
CA TYR A 224 4.52 7.67 7.80
C TYR A 224 4.06 6.25 7.44
N VAL A 225 3.73 5.49 8.47
CA VAL A 225 3.18 4.14 8.36
C VAL A 225 1.72 4.21 8.78
N ASP A 226 0.83 3.86 7.85
CA ASP A 226 -0.63 3.94 8.03
C ASP A 226 -1.31 2.65 7.56
N PRO A 227 -1.52 1.66 8.45
CA PRO A 227 -2.15 0.38 8.11
C PRO A 227 -3.63 0.48 7.69
N TYR A 228 -4.20 1.67 7.73
CA TYR A 228 -5.58 1.93 7.29
C TYR A 228 -5.64 2.52 5.87
N ALA A 229 -4.51 2.91 5.30
CA ALA A 229 -4.44 3.22 3.87
C ALA A 229 -4.56 1.93 3.06
N SER A 230 -5.22 2.00 1.91
CA SER A 230 -5.39 0.84 1.03
C SER A 230 -4.09 0.41 0.38
N SER A 231 -3.19 1.36 0.12
CA SER A 231 -1.93 1.16 -0.59
C SER A 231 -0.94 2.29 -0.33
N ALA A 232 0.33 2.09 -0.60
CA ALA A 232 1.33 3.15 -0.59
C ALA A 232 1.07 4.18 -1.69
N CYS A 233 0.53 3.77 -2.85
CA CYS A 233 0.08 4.68 -3.91
C CYS A 233 -1.05 5.62 -3.47
N GLU A 234 -2.00 5.16 -2.65
CA GLU A 234 -3.01 6.05 -2.03
C GLU A 234 -2.32 7.14 -1.21
N MET A 235 -1.42 6.72 -0.29
CA MET A 235 -0.72 7.64 0.60
C MET A 235 0.12 8.68 -0.17
N VAL A 236 0.86 8.23 -1.19
CA VAL A 236 1.68 9.13 -2.03
C VAL A 236 0.80 10.05 -2.88
N THR A 237 -0.33 9.57 -3.40
CA THR A 237 -1.30 10.41 -4.13
C THR A 237 -1.88 11.52 -3.25
N GLU A 238 -2.17 11.22 -1.99
CA GLU A 238 -2.56 12.25 -1.02
C GLU A 238 -1.43 13.27 -0.77
N MET A 239 -0.18 12.78 -0.61
CA MET A 239 0.98 13.67 -0.39
C MET A 239 1.20 14.64 -1.54
N ILE A 240 1.06 14.19 -2.80
CA ILE A 240 1.19 15.02 -4.00
C ILE A 240 0.29 16.26 -3.91
N GLN A 241 -0.93 16.11 -3.40
CA GLN A 241 -1.91 17.19 -3.30
C GLN A 241 -1.54 18.27 -2.27
N TYR A 242 -0.63 17.97 -1.33
CA TYR A 242 -0.28 18.91 -0.24
C TYR A 242 1.18 19.35 -0.25
N VAL A 243 2.05 18.69 -1.00
CA VAL A 243 3.47 19.09 -1.09
C VAL A 243 3.62 20.36 -1.91
N ASP A 244 2.96 20.46 -3.05
CA ASP A 244 2.98 21.64 -3.93
C ASP A 244 1.76 21.62 -4.87
N ASP A 245 0.98 22.69 -4.87
CA ASP A 245 -0.24 22.84 -5.69
C ASP A 245 0.05 22.85 -7.21
N GLY A 246 1.30 23.06 -7.59
CA GLY A 246 1.72 23.08 -9.00
C GLY A 246 2.15 21.72 -9.55
N ILE A 247 2.02 20.61 -8.79
CA ILE A 247 2.31 19.28 -9.31
C ILE A 247 1.18 18.87 -10.27
N LYS A 248 1.56 18.63 -11.53
CA LYS A 248 0.66 18.09 -12.55
C LYS A 248 1.22 16.75 -12.99
N LEU A 249 0.43 15.70 -12.79
CA LEU A 249 0.77 14.36 -13.27
C LEU A 249 0.48 14.25 -14.76
N ARG A 250 1.35 13.54 -15.48
CA ARG A 250 1.05 13.06 -16.84
C ARG A 250 0.14 11.86 -16.77
N ALA A 251 -0.61 11.60 -17.83
CA ALA A 251 -1.61 10.53 -17.83
C ALA A 251 -1.06 9.15 -17.44
N PHE A 252 0.15 8.80 -17.90
CA PHE A 252 0.77 7.51 -17.58
C PHE A 252 1.43 7.46 -16.19
N GLU A 253 1.81 8.61 -15.61
CA GLU A 253 2.21 8.72 -14.20
C GLU A 253 1.00 8.48 -13.29
N ALA A 254 -0.13 9.09 -13.64
CA ALA A 254 -1.39 8.86 -12.97
C ALA A 254 -1.90 7.41 -13.13
N ASP A 255 -1.63 6.76 -14.28
CA ASP A 255 -1.94 5.34 -14.50
C ASP A 255 -1.17 4.44 -13.53
N ALA A 256 0.12 4.69 -13.32
CA ALA A 256 0.96 3.86 -12.44
C ALA A 256 0.47 3.93 -10.98
N LEU A 257 0.20 5.14 -10.47
CA LEU A 257 -0.36 5.33 -9.13
C LEU A 257 -1.76 4.69 -9.00
N TYR A 258 -2.61 4.85 -10.02
CA TYR A 258 -3.94 4.24 -10.05
C TYR A 258 -3.86 2.71 -10.08
N ALA A 259 -2.89 2.15 -10.80
CA ALA A 259 -2.68 0.72 -10.88
C ALA A 259 -2.30 0.11 -9.53
N GLY A 260 -1.39 0.74 -8.76
CA GLY A 260 -1.04 0.32 -7.40
C GLY A 260 -2.27 0.29 -6.49
N ILE A 261 -3.04 1.37 -6.44
CA ILE A 261 -4.30 1.38 -5.68
C ILE A 261 -5.24 0.25 -6.13
N SER A 262 -5.38 0.03 -7.43
CA SER A 262 -6.29 -0.97 -7.99
C SER A 262 -5.89 -2.40 -7.63
N ILE A 263 -4.60 -2.72 -7.65
CA ILE A 263 -4.11 -4.07 -7.30
C ILE A 263 -4.33 -4.35 -5.82
N ASP A 264 -3.92 -3.47 -4.94
CA ASP A 264 -4.01 -3.66 -3.48
C ASP A 264 -5.45 -3.69 -2.95
N THR A 265 -6.36 -3.15 -3.74
CA THR A 265 -7.80 -3.13 -3.42
C THR A 265 -8.61 -4.17 -4.19
N ASP A 266 -7.97 -5.06 -4.92
CA ASP A 266 -8.66 -6.01 -5.83
C ASP A 266 -9.69 -5.28 -6.73
N GLY A 267 -9.22 -4.26 -7.44
CA GLY A 267 -10.09 -3.45 -8.30
C GLY A 267 -11.14 -2.64 -7.54
N PHE A 268 -10.83 -2.16 -6.35
CA PHE A 268 -11.70 -1.45 -5.40
C PHE A 268 -12.78 -2.31 -4.73
N ASN A 269 -12.67 -3.64 -4.79
CA ASN A 269 -13.60 -4.57 -4.15
C ASN A 269 -13.29 -4.77 -2.66
N SER A 270 -12.03 -4.59 -2.24
CA SER A 270 -11.58 -4.80 -0.87
C SER A 270 -10.74 -3.64 -0.36
N LYS A 271 -10.64 -3.46 0.96
CA LYS A 271 -9.81 -2.45 1.64
C LYS A 271 -10.02 -1.01 1.16
N SER A 272 -11.08 -0.71 0.41
CA SER A 272 -11.35 0.61 -0.16
C SER A 272 -12.19 1.46 0.80
N GLY A 273 -11.69 2.63 1.13
CA GLY A 273 -12.38 3.63 1.94
C GLY A 273 -12.60 4.95 1.17
N PRO A 274 -13.21 5.96 1.79
CA PRO A 274 -13.40 7.28 1.16
C PRO A 274 -12.10 7.87 0.61
N ARG A 275 -10.99 7.75 1.35
CA ARG A 275 -9.65 8.21 0.92
C ARG A 275 -9.19 7.56 -0.37
N THR A 276 -9.42 6.25 -0.51
CA THR A 276 -9.06 5.47 -1.70
C THR A 276 -9.78 6.00 -2.93
N PHE A 277 -11.09 6.26 -2.81
CA PHE A 277 -11.89 6.84 -3.91
C PHE A 277 -11.52 8.30 -4.19
N GLU A 278 -11.17 9.11 -3.20
CA GLU A 278 -10.67 10.47 -3.38
C GLU A 278 -9.34 10.49 -4.14
N ALA A 279 -8.39 9.61 -3.76
CA ALA A 279 -7.13 9.43 -4.46
C ALA A 279 -7.35 8.97 -5.91
N ALA A 280 -8.21 7.98 -6.12
CA ALA A 280 -8.56 7.51 -7.45
C ALA A 280 -9.22 8.61 -8.30
N ALA A 281 -10.13 9.40 -7.73
CA ALA A 281 -10.76 10.54 -8.41
C ALA A 281 -9.75 11.64 -8.76
N PHE A 282 -8.76 11.91 -7.88
CA PHE A 282 -7.66 12.82 -8.19
C PHE A 282 -6.85 12.33 -9.38
N LEU A 283 -6.45 11.06 -9.39
CA LEU A 283 -5.68 10.47 -10.50
C LEU A 283 -6.48 10.46 -11.81
N ARG A 284 -7.78 10.20 -11.75
CA ARG A 284 -8.67 10.28 -12.92
C ARG A 284 -8.73 11.69 -13.52
N ARG A 285 -8.75 12.73 -12.69
CA ARG A 285 -8.67 14.14 -13.15
C ARG A 285 -7.35 14.45 -13.83
N HIS A 286 -6.25 13.73 -13.47
CA HIS A 286 -4.93 13.83 -14.09
C HIS A 286 -4.74 12.89 -15.28
N GLY A 287 -5.81 12.25 -15.78
CA GLY A 287 -5.77 11.47 -16.99
C GLY A 287 -5.48 9.98 -16.82
N ALA A 288 -5.52 9.45 -15.60
CA ALA A 288 -5.49 8.00 -15.40
C ALA A 288 -6.66 7.34 -16.15
N ASP A 289 -6.38 6.26 -16.89
CA ASP A 289 -7.37 5.55 -17.69
C ASP A 289 -7.51 4.10 -17.24
N VAL A 290 -8.68 3.77 -16.69
CA VAL A 290 -8.99 2.45 -16.16
C VAL A 290 -8.83 1.35 -17.21
N THR A 291 -9.20 1.63 -18.45
CA THR A 291 -9.11 0.66 -19.55
C THR A 291 -7.65 0.42 -19.93
N ARG A 292 -6.84 1.49 -19.98
CA ARG A 292 -5.40 1.40 -20.25
C ARG A 292 -4.68 0.64 -19.13
N VAL A 293 -4.97 0.96 -17.85
CA VAL A 293 -4.41 0.26 -16.69
C VAL A 293 -4.79 -1.21 -16.72
N ARG A 294 -6.07 -1.55 -16.91
CA ARG A 294 -6.51 -2.95 -17.00
C ARG A 294 -5.84 -3.73 -18.14
N LYS A 295 -5.55 -3.07 -19.27
CA LYS A 295 -4.80 -3.72 -20.36
C LYS A 295 -3.35 -4.03 -19.99
N MET A 296 -2.70 -3.13 -19.24
CA MET A 296 -1.32 -3.32 -18.78
C MET A 296 -1.20 -4.36 -17.66
N LEU A 297 -2.23 -4.51 -16.84
CA LEU A 297 -2.30 -5.51 -15.75
C LEU A 297 -2.76 -6.91 -16.21
N ARG A 298 -3.07 -7.08 -17.49
CA ARG A 298 -3.47 -8.41 -17.98
C ARG A 298 -2.24 -9.31 -18.04
N ASN A 299 -2.40 -10.52 -17.51
CA ASN A 299 -1.46 -11.60 -17.69
C ASN A 299 -1.28 -11.88 -19.19
N ASP A 300 -0.08 -12.22 -19.60
CA ASP A 300 0.15 -12.69 -20.96
C ASP A 300 -0.52 -14.07 -21.19
N MET A 301 -0.59 -14.50 -22.44
CA MET A 301 -1.25 -15.77 -22.79
C MET A 301 -0.54 -16.97 -22.15
N ASN A 302 0.77 -16.90 -21.92
CA ASN A 302 1.54 -18.00 -21.34
C ASN A 302 1.29 -18.12 -19.84
N GLU A 303 1.30 -16.98 -19.14
CA GLU A 303 0.91 -16.91 -17.71
C GLU A 303 -0.53 -17.41 -17.52
N TYR A 304 -1.46 -16.96 -18.38
CA TYR A 304 -2.85 -17.42 -18.31
C TYR A 304 -2.96 -18.94 -18.53
N LYS A 305 -2.23 -19.50 -19.50
CA LYS A 305 -2.20 -20.95 -19.72
C LYS A 305 -1.57 -21.69 -18.56
N ALA A 306 -0.51 -21.16 -17.96
CA ALA A 306 0.13 -21.77 -16.79
C ALA A 306 -0.82 -21.82 -15.58
N ILE A 307 -1.49 -20.69 -15.28
CA ILE A 307 -2.49 -20.61 -14.22
C ILE A 307 -3.66 -21.59 -14.50
N ALA A 308 -4.19 -21.59 -15.72
CA ALA A 308 -5.28 -22.50 -16.09
C ALA A 308 -4.87 -23.97 -15.97
N SER A 309 -3.64 -24.32 -16.35
CA SER A 309 -3.09 -25.67 -16.18
C SER A 309 -2.94 -26.03 -14.69
N ALA A 310 -2.44 -25.11 -13.86
CA ALA A 310 -2.31 -25.31 -12.44
C ALA A 310 -3.69 -25.53 -11.78
N VAL A 311 -4.67 -24.69 -12.08
CA VAL A 311 -6.04 -24.80 -11.58
C VAL A 311 -6.69 -26.13 -12.03
N SER A 312 -6.51 -26.52 -13.28
CA SER A 312 -7.09 -27.76 -13.81
C SER A 312 -6.52 -29.04 -13.19
N LYS A 313 -5.30 -28.97 -12.64
CA LYS A 313 -4.60 -30.09 -11.98
C LYS A 313 -4.75 -30.04 -10.45
N SER A 314 -5.35 -28.98 -9.91
CA SER A 314 -5.52 -28.83 -8.48
C SER A 314 -6.79 -29.53 -7.98
N GLU A 315 -6.73 -30.01 -6.74
CA GLU A 315 -7.89 -30.57 -6.02
C GLU A 315 -8.33 -29.62 -4.92
N VAL A 316 -9.65 -29.53 -4.69
CA VAL A 316 -10.19 -28.73 -3.59
C VAL A 316 -10.28 -29.60 -2.34
N TYR A 317 -9.47 -29.29 -1.35
CA TYR A 317 -9.50 -29.92 -0.03
C TYR A 317 -9.76 -28.88 1.04
N LYS A 318 -10.84 -29.07 1.83
CA LYS A 318 -11.24 -28.15 2.92
C LYS A 318 -11.29 -26.68 2.51
N ASN A 319 -11.83 -26.38 1.33
CA ASN A 319 -11.89 -25.04 0.71
C ASN A 319 -10.52 -24.42 0.36
N CYS A 320 -9.45 -25.21 0.32
CA CYS A 320 -8.16 -24.82 -0.21
C CYS A 320 -7.84 -25.58 -1.48
N LEU A 321 -7.18 -24.93 -2.44
CA LEU A 321 -6.65 -25.61 -3.61
C LEU A 321 -5.35 -26.32 -3.23
N LEU A 322 -5.31 -27.65 -3.43
CA LEU A 322 -4.11 -28.46 -3.33
C LEU A 322 -3.57 -28.70 -4.75
N TYR A 323 -2.38 -28.25 -5.01
CA TYR A 323 -1.64 -28.54 -6.23
C TYR A 323 -0.52 -29.52 -5.91
N THR A 324 -0.57 -30.71 -6.51
CA THR A 324 0.44 -31.76 -6.33
C THR A 324 1.06 -32.08 -7.68
N SER A 325 2.10 -31.39 -8.08
CA SER A 325 2.84 -31.69 -9.28
C SER A 325 4.31 -31.32 -9.11
N ASP A 326 5.20 -32.27 -9.37
CA ASP A 326 6.65 -32.10 -9.37
C ASP A 326 7.16 -31.02 -10.38
N ALA A 327 6.28 -30.57 -11.28
CA ALA A 327 6.60 -29.53 -12.25
C ALA A 327 6.56 -28.10 -11.68
N ALA A 328 6.09 -27.91 -10.45
CA ALA A 328 6.07 -26.60 -9.79
C ALA A 328 7.48 -26.18 -9.32
N ASP A 329 8.32 -27.14 -8.94
CA ASP A 329 9.68 -26.88 -8.44
C ASP A 329 10.65 -26.47 -9.56
N ASP A 330 10.39 -26.90 -10.80
CA ASP A 330 11.29 -26.65 -11.93
C ASP A 330 11.00 -25.34 -12.70
N LEU A 331 9.83 -24.72 -12.56
CA LEU A 331 9.40 -23.64 -13.44
C LEU A 331 9.13 -22.29 -12.76
N ILE A 332 8.93 -22.22 -11.45
CA ILE A 332 8.49 -20.99 -10.79
C ILE A 332 9.35 -20.60 -9.57
N GLY A 333 10.26 -21.45 -9.10
CA GLY A 333 11.18 -21.13 -7.99
C GLY A 333 10.45 -20.61 -6.73
N VAL A 334 9.33 -21.23 -6.37
CA VAL A 334 8.63 -20.90 -5.13
C VAL A 334 9.21 -21.76 -4.02
N ASP A 335 10.23 -21.23 -3.35
CA ASP A 335 10.61 -21.73 -2.03
C ASP A 335 9.47 -21.44 -1.04
N LEU A 336 8.91 -22.47 -0.47
CA LEU A 336 7.90 -22.43 0.60
C LEU A 336 8.48 -21.89 1.91
#